data_4d6423f0b387862d53cb023f476ae89b
#
_entry.id   4d6423f0b387862d53cb023f476ae89b
#
_cell.length_a   1.000
_cell.length_b   1.000
_cell.length_c   1.000
_cell.angle_alpha   90.00
_cell.angle_beta   90.00
_cell.angle_gamma   90.00
#
_symmetry.space_group_name_H-M   'P 1'
#
loop_
_entity.id
_entity.type
_entity.pdbx_description
1 polymer ?
#
loop_
_entity_poly.entity_id
_entity_poly.type
_entity_poly.pdbx_seq_one_letter_code
_entity_poly.pdbx_strand_id
1 'polypeptide(L)'
;MKSAVKTFVAICMALMLWPVQALAQQALGGGSKIVSPEIHVNNTVTFRLRAPKAMKVQVVSDCIPKGIAELVENKEGVWEFTTPEPLVPELYGYTFLMDGLKMTDPSNVYQIRDVATITNVFIIGGERADLYKVNDVPHGTVSKVWYDSPTLGMDRRLTIYTPAGYETSGKRYPVFYLLHGMGGDENAWSELGRATQILDNLIAQGKAEPMIVVMTNGNAALEAAPGESSLGWDAQPTFMLPKTMEGSFEAHFPEVVKFVDKHYRTKAAKKHRAIAGLSMGGFHSLHISKQYPDMFNYVGLFSAAIMPGKNATSPIHQDMEKKLAVQFAKKPALYWIAIGKTDFLYKANEEYRKLLDAKNYPYEYFENEDGHIWKNWRIYLSEFVPRLFK
;
A
#
# COMPACT_ATOMS: atom_id res chain seq x y z
N MET A 1 -54.67 -9.65 51.48
CA MET A 1 -54.34 -8.81 50.27
C MET A 1 -53.02 -8.01 50.39
N LYS A 2 -52.74 -7.31 51.50
CA LYS A 2 -51.51 -6.50 51.63
C LYS A 2 -50.18 -7.31 51.66
N SER A 3 -50.19 -8.59 52.08
CA SER A 3 -49.02 -9.47 52.08
C SER A 3 -48.68 -10.03 50.68
N ALA A 4 -49.67 -10.43 49.91
CA ALA A 4 -49.48 -10.98 48.55
C ALA A 4 -48.92 -9.92 47.55
N VAL A 5 -49.33 -8.66 47.71
CA VAL A 5 -48.84 -7.54 46.88
C VAL A 5 -47.37 -7.25 47.13
N LYS A 6 -46.93 -7.29 48.44
CA LYS A 6 -45.52 -7.09 48.78
C LYS A 6 -44.61 -8.20 48.24
N THR A 7 -45.08 -9.45 48.30
CA THR A 7 -44.31 -10.58 47.74
C THR A 7 -44.23 -10.52 46.21
N PHE A 8 -45.31 -10.11 45.55
CA PHE A 8 -45.30 -9.97 44.07
C PHE A 8 -44.39 -8.84 43.60
N VAL A 9 -44.37 -7.69 44.31
CA VAL A 9 -43.47 -6.57 44.00
C VAL A 9 -42.01 -6.97 44.27
N ALA A 10 -41.71 -7.74 45.33
CA ALA A 10 -40.35 -8.22 45.59
C ALA A 10 -39.84 -9.23 44.54
N ILE A 11 -40.70 -10.09 44.04
CA ILE A 11 -40.39 -11.03 42.93
C ILE A 11 -40.17 -10.29 41.62
N CYS A 12 -40.97 -9.28 41.31
CA CYS A 12 -40.79 -8.46 40.12
C CYS A 12 -39.50 -7.63 40.19
N MET A 13 -39.11 -7.10 41.35
CA MET A 13 -37.83 -6.41 41.55
C MET A 13 -36.63 -7.37 41.49
N ALA A 14 -36.75 -8.61 41.97
CA ALA A 14 -35.69 -9.61 41.90
C ALA A 14 -35.47 -10.11 40.47
N LEU A 15 -36.53 -10.15 39.65
CA LEU A 15 -36.43 -10.47 38.20
C LEU A 15 -35.82 -9.33 37.39
N MET A 16 -35.87 -8.07 37.83
CA MET A 16 -35.17 -6.94 37.21
C MET A 16 -33.69 -6.84 37.55
N LEU A 17 -33.21 -7.63 38.55
CA LEU A 17 -31.81 -7.68 38.97
C LEU A 17 -31.01 -8.84 38.36
N TRP A 18 -31.59 -9.62 37.49
CA TRP A 18 -30.75 -10.44 36.61
C TRP A 18 -29.91 -9.48 35.75
N PRO A 19 -28.58 -9.57 35.79
CA PRO A 19 -27.76 -8.82 34.90
C PRO A 19 -28.13 -9.34 33.48
N VAL A 20 -28.98 -8.63 32.79
CA VAL A 20 -28.95 -8.65 31.35
C VAL A 20 -27.52 -8.22 31.05
N GLN A 21 -26.65 -9.19 30.81
CA GLN A 21 -25.37 -8.87 30.15
C GLN A 21 -25.78 -8.20 28.85
N ALA A 22 -25.97 -6.90 28.91
CA ALA A 22 -26.03 -6.09 27.73
C ALA A 22 -24.72 -6.37 27.00
N LEU A 23 -24.78 -7.16 25.95
CA LEU A 23 -23.69 -7.27 24.98
C LEU A 23 -23.56 -5.88 24.34
N ALA A 24 -23.07 -4.93 25.13
CA ALA A 24 -22.91 -3.53 24.72
C ALA A 24 -21.77 -3.37 23.71
N GLN A 25 -20.96 -4.42 23.51
CA GLN A 25 -19.90 -4.45 22.50
C GLN A 25 -20.00 -5.75 21.71
N GLN A 26 -20.19 -5.63 20.41
CA GLN A 26 -20.27 -6.76 19.48
C GLN A 26 -19.00 -7.64 19.46
N ALA A 27 -17.87 -7.12 19.94
CA ALA A 27 -16.57 -7.78 19.90
C ALA A 27 -16.15 -8.50 21.19
N LEU A 28 -17.03 -8.66 22.20
CA LEU A 28 -16.74 -9.35 23.47
C LEU A 28 -16.86 -10.89 23.40
N GLY A 29 -17.09 -11.48 22.25
CA GLY A 29 -16.98 -12.92 22.04
C GLY A 29 -15.53 -13.35 22.24
N GLY A 30 -15.29 -14.27 23.19
CA GLY A 30 -13.96 -14.68 23.63
C GLY A 30 -12.99 -14.91 22.49
N GLY A 31 -11.93 -14.11 22.47
CA GLY A 31 -10.85 -14.23 21.48
C GLY A 31 -10.21 -15.62 21.53
N SER A 32 -9.67 -16.06 20.41
CA SER A 32 -8.92 -17.30 20.33
C SER A 32 -7.75 -17.25 21.31
N LYS A 33 -7.57 -18.33 22.10
CA LYS A 33 -6.37 -18.53 22.92
C LYS A 33 -5.18 -19.04 22.08
N ILE A 34 -5.37 -19.22 20.77
CA ILE A 34 -4.37 -19.73 19.84
C ILE A 34 -3.54 -18.56 19.35
N VAL A 35 -2.22 -18.71 19.43
CA VAL A 35 -1.26 -17.78 18.81
C VAL A 35 -1.00 -18.22 17.38
N SER A 36 -1.34 -17.38 16.42
CA SER A 36 -1.09 -17.60 14.99
C SER A 36 -0.97 -16.23 14.27
N PRO A 37 0.08 -16.01 13.47
CA PRO A 37 1.29 -16.82 13.42
C PRO A 37 2.14 -16.67 14.68
N GLU A 38 2.81 -17.73 15.12
CA GLU A 38 3.82 -17.66 16.17
C GLU A 38 5.20 -17.59 15.52
N ILE A 39 5.92 -16.50 15.76
CA ILE A 39 7.29 -16.31 15.28
C ILE A 39 8.24 -16.78 16.36
N HIS A 40 9.05 -17.78 16.04
CA HIS A 40 10.05 -18.33 16.96
C HIS A 40 11.36 -17.54 16.95
N VAL A 41 12.18 -17.71 18.00
CA VAL A 41 13.47 -17.02 18.15
C VAL A 41 14.41 -17.27 16.97
N ASN A 42 14.31 -18.45 16.34
CA ASN A 42 15.09 -18.82 15.17
C ASN A 42 14.47 -18.40 13.84
N ASN A 43 13.43 -17.53 13.85
CA ASN A 43 12.69 -17.08 12.67
C ASN A 43 11.91 -18.18 11.93
N THR A 44 11.72 -19.37 12.48
CA THR A 44 10.67 -20.26 11.99
C THR A 44 9.30 -19.74 12.44
N VAL A 45 8.24 -20.09 11.70
CA VAL A 45 6.89 -19.58 11.97
C VAL A 45 5.90 -20.75 12.02
N THR A 46 5.09 -20.78 13.09
CA THR A 46 4.00 -21.74 13.23
C THR A 46 2.68 -21.08 12.97
N PHE A 47 1.95 -21.57 11.98
CA PHE A 47 0.57 -21.20 11.69
C PHE A 47 -0.38 -22.20 12.35
N ARG A 48 -1.45 -21.70 12.99
CA ARG A 48 -2.44 -22.53 13.68
C ARG A 48 -3.86 -22.10 13.36
N LEU A 49 -4.74 -23.09 13.17
CA LEU A 49 -6.16 -22.87 13.03
C LEU A 49 -6.95 -23.91 13.83
N ARG A 50 -7.84 -23.47 14.72
CA ARG A 50 -8.77 -24.38 15.41
C ARG A 50 -9.96 -24.69 14.50
N ALA A 51 -10.00 -25.90 13.97
CA ALA A 51 -11.03 -26.36 13.05
C ALA A 51 -11.33 -27.87 13.24
N PRO A 52 -11.90 -28.28 14.40
CA PRO A 52 -12.03 -29.70 14.79
C PRO A 52 -12.99 -30.52 13.91
N LYS A 53 -13.68 -29.89 12.97
CA LYS A 53 -14.59 -30.56 12.01
C LYS A 53 -14.11 -30.44 10.56
N ALA A 54 -12.97 -29.78 10.33
CA ALA A 54 -12.38 -29.66 8.99
C ALA A 54 -11.80 -31.02 8.55
N MET A 55 -11.90 -31.32 7.27
CA MET A 55 -11.27 -32.49 6.67
C MET A 55 -9.85 -32.16 6.19
N LYS A 56 -9.61 -30.91 5.84
CA LYS A 56 -8.32 -30.44 5.32
C LYS A 56 -8.11 -28.96 5.62
N VAL A 57 -6.95 -28.61 6.14
CA VAL A 57 -6.53 -27.21 6.32
C VAL A 57 -5.17 -27.00 5.68
N GLN A 58 -5.05 -25.92 4.91
CA GLN A 58 -3.81 -25.51 4.25
C GLN A 58 -3.54 -24.03 4.55
N VAL A 59 -2.26 -23.64 4.61
CA VAL A 59 -1.84 -22.25 4.60
C VAL A 59 -1.28 -21.90 3.23
N VAL A 60 -1.72 -20.77 2.69
CA VAL A 60 -1.22 -20.17 1.45
C VAL A 60 -0.43 -18.93 1.83
N SER A 61 0.83 -18.85 1.46
CA SER A 61 1.73 -17.75 1.83
C SER A 61 2.91 -17.63 0.88
N ASP A 62 3.40 -16.40 0.71
CA ASP A 62 4.65 -16.09 0.00
C ASP A 62 5.92 -16.51 0.78
N CYS A 63 5.79 -16.85 2.07
CA CYS A 63 6.89 -17.43 2.84
C CYS A 63 7.10 -18.94 2.58
N ILE A 64 6.22 -19.58 1.83
CA ILE A 64 6.27 -21.01 1.57
C ILE A 64 6.80 -21.26 0.14
N PRO A 65 7.86 -22.07 -0.07
CA PRO A 65 8.49 -22.21 -1.38
C PRO A 65 7.55 -22.63 -2.52
N LYS A 66 6.52 -23.44 -2.21
CA LYS A 66 5.48 -23.85 -3.17
C LYS A 66 4.21 -22.97 -3.11
N GLY A 67 4.23 -21.91 -2.31
CA GLY A 67 3.09 -21.03 -2.08
C GLY A 67 1.99 -21.61 -1.20
N ILE A 68 2.05 -22.92 -0.86
CA ILE A 68 1.01 -23.60 -0.08
C ILE A 68 1.62 -24.76 0.73
N ALA A 69 1.11 -24.97 1.96
CA ALA A 69 1.45 -26.12 2.79
C ALA A 69 0.20 -26.67 3.50
N GLU A 70 0.17 -27.97 3.75
CA GLU A 70 -0.87 -28.66 4.48
C GLU A 70 -0.56 -28.63 5.98
N LEU A 71 -1.57 -28.34 6.81
CA LEU A 71 -1.49 -28.39 8.25
C LEU A 71 -1.83 -29.80 8.75
N VAL A 72 -1.32 -30.14 9.93
CA VAL A 72 -1.59 -31.42 10.60
C VAL A 72 -2.46 -31.14 11.82
N GLU A 73 -3.55 -31.89 11.98
CA GLU A 73 -4.45 -31.78 13.12
C GLU A 73 -3.85 -32.46 14.37
N ASN A 74 -3.91 -31.76 15.51
CA ASN A 74 -3.59 -32.33 16.81
C ASN A 74 -4.85 -32.86 17.52
N LYS A 75 -4.67 -33.50 18.68
CA LYS A 75 -5.77 -34.12 19.47
C LYS A 75 -6.82 -33.12 20.00
N GLU A 76 -6.51 -31.84 19.98
CA GLU A 76 -7.39 -30.76 20.45
C GLU A 76 -8.18 -30.11 19.30
N GLY A 77 -8.08 -30.63 18.08
CA GLY A 77 -8.73 -30.08 16.89
C GLY A 77 -8.08 -28.78 16.39
N VAL A 78 -6.79 -28.61 16.71
CA VAL A 78 -5.97 -27.49 16.19
C VAL A 78 -5.07 -28.03 15.09
N TRP A 79 -5.18 -27.40 13.94
CA TRP A 79 -4.33 -27.67 12.79
C TRP A 79 -3.10 -26.81 12.85
N GLU A 80 -1.91 -27.38 12.61
CA GLU A 80 -0.62 -26.69 12.75
C GLU A 80 0.32 -26.98 11.58
N PHE A 81 1.07 -25.95 11.17
CA PHE A 81 2.21 -26.07 10.25
C PHE A 81 3.32 -25.14 10.72
N THR A 82 4.53 -25.65 10.84
CA THR A 82 5.74 -24.85 11.12
C THR A 82 6.61 -24.83 9.88
N THR A 83 7.12 -23.65 9.52
CA THR A 83 8.08 -23.54 8.40
C THR A 83 9.31 -24.41 8.68
N PRO A 84 9.76 -25.24 7.73
CA PRO A 84 10.87 -26.15 7.95
C PRO A 84 12.20 -25.43 8.18
N GLU A 85 12.36 -24.25 7.58
CA GLU A 85 13.56 -23.42 7.65
C GLU A 85 13.22 -22.04 8.21
N PRO A 86 14.21 -21.35 8.82
CA PRO A 86 14.09 -19.95 9.20
C PRO A 86 13.72 -19.06 8.01
N LEU A 87 12.79 -18.14 8.21
CA LEU A 87 12.44 -17.16 7.19
C LEU A 87 13.43 -15.99 7.18
N VAL A 88 13.70 -15.47 5.99
CA VAL A 88 14.50 -14.24 5.84
C VAL A 88 13.71 -13.02 6.32
N PRO A 89 14.39 -11.94 6.76
CA PRO A 89 13.73 -10.70 7.17
C PRO A 89 12.89 -10.09 6.04
N GLU A 90 11.55 -10.07 6.22
CA GLU A 90 10.59 -9.50 5.27
C GLU A 90 9.19 -9.39 5.91
N LEU A 91 8.29 -8.66 5.24
CA LEU A 91 6.84 -8.69 5.48
C LEU A 91 6.20 -9.74 4.59
N TYR A 92 5.56 -10.72 5.21
CA TYR A 92 4.90 -11.85 4.56
C TYR A 92 3.37 -11.76 4.67
N GLY A 93 2.70 -12.23 3.61
CA GLY A 93 1.24 -12.39 3.58
C GLY A 93 0.83 -13.85 3.66
N TYR A 94 -0.33 -14.15 4.28
CA TYR A 94 -0.88 -15.49 4.29
C TYR A 94 -2.41 -15.53 4.43
N THR A 95 -3.00 -16.64 4.04
CA THR A 95 -4.41 -16.99 4.28
C THR A 95 -4.52 -18.48 4.52
N PHE A 96 -5.66 -18.93 5.10
CA PHE A 96 -5.98 -20.35 5.18
C PHE A 96 -6.91 -20.80 4.06
N LEU A 97 -6.81 -22.08 3.69
CA LEU A 97 -7.81 -22.82 2.94
C LEU A 97 -8.34 -23.93 3.84
N MET A 98 -9.60 -23.85 4.25
CA MET A 98 -10.28 -24.85 5.06
C MET A 98 -11.34 -25.54 4.20
N ASP A 99 -11.13 -26.81 3.88
CA ASP A 99 -11.99 -27.58 2.97
C ASP A 99 -12.25 -26.87 1.63
N GLY A 100 -11.25 -26.15 1.12
CA GLY A 100 -11.31 -25.36 -0.10
C GLY A 100 -11.83 -23.92 0.06
N LEU A 101 -12.36 -23.54 1.22
CA LEU A 101 -12.79 -22.18 1.51
C LEU A 101 -11.59 -21.33 1.93
N LYS A 102 -11.31 -20.25 1.18
CA LYS A 102 -10.31 -19.26 1.54
C LYS A 102 -10.81 -18.38 2.68
N MET A 103 -10.01 -18.25 3.72
CA MET A 103 -10.33 -17.42 4.88
C MET A 103 -9.10 -16.73 5.47
N THR A 104 -9.32 -15.63 6.16
CA THR A 104 -8.30 -14.99 7.00
C THR A 104 -8.13 -15.75 8.31
N ASP A 105 -6.96 -15.58 8.96
CA ASP A 105 -6.69 -16.14 10.28
C ASP A 105 -7.49 -15.36 11.35
N PRO A 106 -8.43 -16.01 12.07
CA PRO A 106 -9.19 -15.36 13.14
C PRO A 106 -8.34 -15.01 14.38
N SER A 107 -7.13 -15.54 14.48
CA SER A 107 -6.19 -15.26 15.57
C SER A 107 -5.25 -14.10 15.28
N ASN A 108 -5.26 -13.57 14.02
CA ASN A 108 -4.41 -12.44 13.61
C ASN A 108 -5.26 -11.27 13.11
N VAL A 109 -5.24 -10.15 13.82
CA VAL A 109 -5.98 -8.94 13.45
C VAL A 109 -5.26 -8.08 12.40
N TYR A 110 -3.99 -8.38 12.10
CA TYR A 110 -3.22 -7.65 11.10
C TYR A 110 -3.60 -8.13 9.71
N GLN A 111 -4.46 -7.36 9.07
CA GLN A 111 -5.01 -7.67 7.75
C GLN A 111 -4.77 -6.50 6.81
N ILE A 112 -4.48 -6.81 5.54
CA ILE A 112 -4.30 -5.81 4.49
C ILE A 112 -5.11 -6.27 3.28
N ARG A 113 -5.73 -5.30 2.59
CA ARG A 113 -6.41 -5.54 1.32
C ARG A 113 -5.42 -5.33 0.17
N ASP A 114 -5.35 -6.32 -0.73
CA ASP A 114 -4.71 -6.19 -2.03
C ASP A 114 -5.74 -6.48 -3.12
N VAL A 115 -6.08 -5.50 -3.94
CA VAL A 115 -7.18 -5.53 -4.92
C VAL A 115 -8.50 -5.95 -4.26
N ALA A 116 -8.96 -7.18 -4.49
CA ALA A 116 -10.19 -7.76 -3.94
C ALA A 116 -9.92 -8.82 -2.86
N THR A 117 -8.67 -9.00 -2.45
CA THR A 117 -8.26 -10.03 -1.49
C THR A 117 -7.86 -9.40 -0.17
N ILE A 118 -8.38 -9.92 0.94
CA ILE A 118 -7.89 -9.65 2.28
C ILE A 118 -6.89 -10.75 2.64
N THR A 119 -5.72 -10.34 3.12
CA THR A 119 -4.66 -11.24 3.58
C THR A 119 -4.20 -10.85 4.97
N ASN A 120 -3.86 -11.82 5.80
CA ASN A 120 -3.14 -11.55 7.05
C ASN A 120 -1.67 -11.33 6.76
N VAL A 121 -1.01 -10.56 7.63
CA VAL A 121 0.42 -10.26 7.48
C VAL A 121 1.17 -10.42 8.79
N PHE A 122 2.47 -10.68 8.67
CA PHE A 122 3.44 -10.66 9.77
C PHE A 122 4.80 -10.20 9.25
N ILE A 123 5.69 -9.78 10.15
CA ILE A 123 7.03 -9.29 9.81
C ILE A 123 8.07 -10.13 10.54
N ILE A 124 9.00 -10.72 9.78
CA ILE A 124 10.25 -11.22 10.32
C ILE A 124 11.23 -10.06 10.34
N GLY A 125 11.68 -9.68 11.54
CA GLY A 125 12.56 -8.53 11.72
C GLY A 125 14.00 -8.80 11.32
N GLY A 126 14.77 -7.73 11.16
CA GLY A 126 16.16 -7.73 10.76
C GLY A 126 16.38 -7.00 9.45
N GLU A 127 17.62 -6.54 9.24
CA GLU A 127 18.05 -5.89 8.00
C GLU A 127 17.07 -4.83 7.47
N ARG A 128 16.69 -4.92 6.18
CA ARG A 128 15.74 -4.00 5.55
C ARG A 128 14.33 -4.10 6.12
N ALA A 129 13.90 -5.28 6.59
CA ALA A 129 12.57 -5.46 7.13
C ALA A 129 12.33 -4.65 8.41
N ASP A 130 13.38 -4.23 9.10
CA ASP A 130 13.25 -3.30 10.24
C ASP A 130 12.74 -1.92 9.82
N LEU A 131 12.88 -1.53 8.55
CA LEU A 131 12.25 -0.33 8.02
C LEU A 131 10.72 -0.45 7.91
N TYR A 132 10.17 -1.66 7.84
CA TYR A 132 8.73 -1.91 7.69
C TYR A 132 7.99 -1.92 9.03
N LYS A 133 8.71 -1.97 10.15
CA LYS A 133 8.18 -1.96 11.51
C LYS A 133 7.87 -0.55 11.99
N VAL A 134 6.97 -0.47 12.97
CA VAL A 134 6.86 0.69 13.85
C VAL A 134 8.00 0.56 14.86
N ASN A 135 9.01 1.41 14.76
CA ASN A 135 10.14 1.46 15.67
C ASN A 135 9.96 2.65 16.64
N ASP A 136 10.75 2.70 17.72
CA ASP A 136 10.76 3.83 18.66
C ASP A 136 11.52 5.02 18.07
N VAL A 137 10.87 5.72 17.16
CA VAL A 137 11.38 6.90 16.45
C VAL A 137 10.27 7.97 16.35
N PRO A 138 10.58 9.23 16.08
CA PRO A 138 9.55 10.22 15.82
C PRO A 138 8.70 9.84 14.61
N HIS A 139 7.37 9.84 14.78
CA HIS A 139 6.42 9.46 13.74
C HIS A 139 5.79 10.65 13.05
N GLY A 140 5.59 10.52 11.73
CA GLY A 140 4.79 11.44 10.95
C GLY A 140 3.29 11.24 11.14
N THR A 141 2.50 12.15 10.58
CA THR A 141 1.04 12.09 10.58
C THR A 141 0.53 11.61 9.23
N VAL A 142 -0.47 10.73 9.23
CA VAL A 142 -1.19 10.30 8.02
C VAL A 142 -2.60 10.87 8.06
N SER A 143 -2.98 11.61 7.02
CA SER A 143 -4.31 12.17 6.86
C SER A 143 -4.94 11.73 5.55
N LYS A 144 -6.29 11.54 5.56
CA LYS A 144 -7.11 11.30 4.37
C LYS A 144 -7.87 12.58 4.09
N VAL A 145 -7.61 13.19 2.94
CA VAL A 145 -8.16 14.49 2.57
C VAL A 145 -8.87 14.43 1.24
N TRP A 146 -9.97 15.18 1.14
CA TRP A 146 -10.76 15.30 -0.07
C TRP A 146 -10.38 16.57 -0.83
N TYR A 147 -10.42 16.51 -2.14
CA TYR A 147 -10.21 17.66 -3.02
C TYR A 147 -11.15 17.58 -4.21
N ASP A 148 -11.61 18.73 -4.67
CA ASP A 148 -12.38 18.84 -5.89
C ASP A 148 -11.48 18.67 -7.12
N SER A 149 -11.91 17.82 -8.06
CA SER A 149 -11.25 17.62 -9.36
C SER A 149 -12.16 18.01 -10.51
N PRO A 150 -12.15 19.28 -10.96
CA PRO A 150 -12.95 19.74 -12.08
C PRO A 150 -12.72 18.94 -13.36
N THR A 151 -11.49 18.53 -13.64
CA THR A 151 -11.16 17.72 -14.83
C THR A 151 -11.84 16.35 -14.83
N LEU A 152 -12.01 15.73 -13.66
CA LEU A 152 -12.66 14.42 -13.51
C LEU A 152 -14.14 14.54 -13.14
N GLY A 153 -14.61 15.75 -12.76
CA GLY A 153 -15.99 16.04 -12.42
C GLY A 153 -16.48 15.39 -11.13
N MET A 154 -15.58 15.20 -10.16
CA MET A 154 -15.89 14.58 -8.86
C MET A 154 -14.91 15.01 -7.78
N ASP A 155 -15.34 14.91 -6.52
CA ASP A 155 -14.43 14.97 -5.38
C ASP A 155 -13.55 13.70 -5.34
N ARG A 156 -12.29 13.86 -4.97
CA ARG A 156 -11.33 12.77 -4.91
C ARG A 156 -10.58 12.78 -3.59
N ARG A 157 -10.13 11.60 -3.15
CA ARG A 157 -9.40 11.44 -1.90
C ARG A 157 -7.90 11.21 -2.12
N LEU A 158 -7.10 11.78 -1.22
CA LEU A 158 -5.67 11.56 -1.10
C LEU A 158 -5.37 11.00 0.29
N THR A 159 -4.36 10.15 0.39
CA THR A 159 -3.67 9.83 1.64
C THR A 159 -2.37 10.62 1.68
N ILE A 160 -2.21 11.47 2.69
CA ILE A 160 -1.05 12.37 2.80
C ILE A 160 -0.30 12.07 4.09
N TYR A 161 1.01 11.83 3.97
CA TYR A 161 1.94 11.75 5.07
C TYR A 161 2.66 13.10 5.23
N THR A 162 2.72 13.61 6.46
CA THR A 162 3.55 14.74 6.86
C THR A 162 4.61 14.27 7.86
N PRO A 163 5.87 14.74 7.78
CA PRO A 163 6.93 14.22 8.64
C PRO A 163 6.76 14.64 10.09
N ALA A 164 7.39 13.91 11.01
CA ALA A 164 7.36 14.22 12.44
C ALA A 164 7.71 15.68 12.71
N GLY A 165 6.93 16.33 13.59
CA GLY A 165 7.06 17.75 13.94
C GLY A 165 6.51 18.71 12.89
N TYR A 166 5.84 18.22 11.83
CA TYR A 166 5.21 19.08 10.84
C TYR A 166 4.21 20.04 11.48
N GLU A 167 3.32 19.59 12.34
CA GLU A 167 2.24 20.38 12.93
C GLU A 167 2.75 21.56 13.77
N THR A 168 3.86 21.38 14.48
CA THR A 168 4.46 22.38 15.37
C THR A 168 5.54 23.22 14.71
N SER A 169 6.01 22.84 13.54
CA SER A 169 7.08 23.51 12.78
C SER A 169 6.50 24.50 11.76
N GLY A 170 7.07 25.68 11.65
CA GLY A 170 6.80 26.64 10.55
C GLY A 170 7.50 26.29 9.23
N LYS A 171 8.26 25.20 9.17
CA LYS A 171 9.09 24.84 8.01
C LYS A 171 8.22 24.45 6.80
N ARG A 172 8.79 24.67 5.60
CA ARG A 172 8.26 24.15 4.33
C ARG A 172 9.07 22.92 3.91
N TYR A 173 8.38 21.95 3.32
CA TYR A 173 8.92 20.65 2.98
C TYR A 173 8.87 20.36 1.48
N PRO A 174 9.80 19.60 0.92
CA PRO A 174 9.67 19.05 -0.41
C PRO A 174 8.52 18.05 -0.46
N VAL A 175 8.02 17.74 -1.66
CA VAL A 175 6.83 16.89 -1.85
C VAL A 175 7.19 15.71 -2.75
N PHE A 176 6.86 14.51 -2.30
CA PHE A 176 6.96 13.28 -3.06
C PHE A 176 5.56 12.74 -3.37
N TYR A 177 5.21 12.63 -4.65
CA TYR A 177 3.99 12.01 -5.13
C TYR A 177 4.25 10.54 -5.43
N LEU A 178 3.56 9.64 -4.71
CA LEU A 178 3.79 8.20 -4.74
C LEU A 178 2.53 7.47 -5.21
N LEU A 179 2.62 6.82 -6.39
CA LEU A 179 1.49 6.30 -7.13
C LEU A 179 1.43 4.77 -7.08
N HIS A 180 0.23 4.24 -6.81
CA HIS A 180 -0.03 2.81 -6.73
C HIS A 180 -0.18 2.14 -8.10
N GLY A 181 -0.17 0.81 -8.12
CA GLY A 181 -0.40 -0.03 -9.29
C GLY A 181 -1.88 -0.31 -9.57
N MET A 182 -2.14 -1.05 -10.65
CA MET A 182 -3.48 -1.47 -11.03
C MET A 182 -4.16 -2.25 -9.89
N GLY A 183 -5.45 -1.98 -9.66
CA GLY A 183 -6.23 -2.59 -8.57
C GLY A 183 -6.01 -1.99 -7.18
N GLY A 184 -5.00 -1.13 -7.00
CA GLY A 184 -4.78 -0.37 -5.77
C GLY A 184 -5.60 0.91 -5.69
N ASP A 185 -5.36 1.68 -4.65
CA ASP A 185 -5.95 3.00 -4.38
C ASP A 185 -5.01 3.85 -3.51
N GLU A 186 -5.50 4.98 -3.00
CA GLU A 186 -4.73 5.92 -2.17
C GLU A 186 -4.21 5.35 -0.84
N ASN A 187 -4.65 4.14 -0.45
CA ASN A 187 -4.17 3.47 0.77
C ASN A 187 -3.06 2.45 0.49
N ALA A 188 -2.91 1.98 -0.74
CA ALA A 188 -2.05 0.85 -1.07
C ALA A 188 -0.59 1.02 -0.59
N TRP A 189 0.00 2.19 -0.78
CA TRP A 189 1.37 2.44 -0.33
C TRP A 189 1.50 2.55 1.19
N SER A 190 0.52 3.13 1.89
CA SER A 190 0.56 3.22 3.36
C SER A 190 0.37 1.85 4.03
N GLU A 191 -0.40 0.96 3.41
CA GLU A 191 -0.74 -0.36 3.95
C GLU A 191 0.22 -1.45 3.44
N LEU A 192 0.11 -1.86 2.17
CA LEU A 192 0.95 -2.89 1.54
C LEU A 192 2.41 -2.46 1.42
N GLY A 193 2.62 -1.19 1.05
CA GLY A 193 3.95 -0.62 0.85
C GLY A 193 4.68 -0.24 2.13
N ARG A 194 3.98 -0.18 3.28
CA ARG A 194 4.57 0.28 4.56
C ARG A 194 5.28 1.63 4.44
N ALA A 195 4.82 2.49 3.51
CA ALA A 195 5.52 3.72 3.15
C ALA A 195 5.72 4.66 4.35
N THR A 196 4.74 4.77 5.24
CA THR A 196 4.84 5.61 6.44
C THR A 196 5.94 5.15 7.38
N GLN A 197 6.05 3.85 7.63
CA GLN A 197 7.09 3.27 8.48
C GLN A 197 8.47 3.40 7.83
N ILE A 198 8.58 3.15 6.54
CA ILE A 198 9.83 3.32 5.79
C ILE A 198 10.32 4.78 5.88
N LEU A 199 9.40 5.75 5.72
CA LEU A 199 9.72 7.18 5.81
C LEU A 199 10.17 7.58 7.22
N ASP A 200 9.39 7.23 8.26
CA ASP A 200 9.74 7.53 9.65
C ASP A 200 11.13 6.99 10.00
N ASN A 201 11.39 5.73 9.66
CA ASN A 201 12.65 5.07 9.97
C ASN A 201 13.84 5.68 9.18
N LEU A 202 13.67 5.94 7.89
CA LEU A 202 14.73 6.55 7.07
C LEU A 202 15.03 7.99 7.48
N ILE A 203 14.01 8.78 7.83
CA ILE A 203 14.17 10.16 8.31
C ILE A 203 14.89 10.15 9.67
N ALA A 204 14.45 9.28 10.60
CA ALA A 204 15.09 9.16 11.92
C ALA A 204 16.56 8.71 11.83
N GLN A 205 16.90 7.88 10.83
CA GLN A 205 18.28 7.47 10.56
C GLN A 205 19.12 8.54 9.84
N GLY A 206 18.55 9.71 9.50
CA GLY A 206 19.22 10.74 8.71
C GLY A 206 19.50 10.33 7.26
N LYS A 207 18.88 9.26 6.76
CA LYS A 207 19.06 8.75 5.40
C LYS A 207 18.13 9.42 4.39
N ALA A 208 17.02 9.99 4.84
CA ALA A 208 16.06 10.71 4.02
C ALA A 208 15.80 12.12 4.57
N GLU A 209 15.60 13.07 3.66
CA GLU A 209 15.11 14.40 4.01
C GLU A 209 13.65 14.32 4.49
N PRO A 210 13.27 15.05 5.55
CA PRO A 210 11.87 15.19 5.92
C PRO A 210 11.05 15.76 4.74
N MET A 211 9.98 15.06 4.35
CA MET A 211 9.17 15.40 3.18
C MET A 211 7.69 15.13 3.41
N ILE A 212 6.84 15.81 2.66
CA ILE A 212 5.42 15.47 2.51
C ILE A 212 5.33 14.39 1.44
N VAL A 213 4.55 13.31 1.71
CA VAL A 213 4.29 12.28 0.69
C VAL A 213 2.80 12.23 0.39
N VAL A 214 2.47 12.31 -0.89
CA VAL A 214 1.10 12.35 -1.40
C VAL A 214 0.82 11.06 -2.15
N MET A 215 -0.03 10.23 -1.60
CA MET A 215 -0.49 8.99 -2.21
C MET A 215 -1.87 9.22 -2.82
N THR A 216 -1.95 9.09 -4.14
CA THR A 216 -3.16 9.40 -4.92
C THR A 216 -3.93 8.14 -5.24
N ASN A 217 -5.23 8.28 -5.56
CA ASN A 217 -5.97 7.22 -6.26
C ASN A 217 -5.77 7.39 -7.78
N GLY A 218 -5.07 6.47 -8.42
CA GLY A 218 -4.80 6.46 -9.87
C GLY A 218 -6.00 6.06 -10.73
N ASN A 219 -7.10 5.62 -10.10
CA ASN A 219 -8.31 5.20 -10.82
C ASN A 219 -9.19 6.41 -11.11
N ALA A 220 -9.11 6.93 -12.33
CA ALA A 220 -9.81 8.15 -12.72
C ALA A 220 -11.36 8.10 -12.62
N ALA A 221 -11.94 6.90 -12.50
CA ALA A 221 -13.38 6.69 -12.36
C ALA A 221 -13.86 6.58 -10.91
N LEU A 222 -12.96 6.64 -9.91
CA LEU A 222 -13.29 6.49 -8.49
C LEU A 222 -12.97 7.75 -7.71
N GLU A 223 -13.81 8.06 -6.72
CA GLU A 223 -13.57 9.13 -5.74
C GLU A 223 -12.51 8.72 -4.72
N ALA A 224 -12.60 7.50 -4.22
CA ALA A 224 -11.77 6.97 -3.14
C ALA A 224 -11.67 5.43 -3.21
N ALA A 225 -10.95 4.83 -2.29
CA ALA A 225 -10.87 3.39 -2.08
C ALA A 225 -12.26 2.74 -1.96
N PRO A 226 -12.43 1.47 -2.32
CA PRO A 226 -13.69 0.73 -2.18
C PRO A 226 -14.29 0.85 -0.77
N GLY A 227 -15.59 1.12 -0.70
CA GLY A 227 -16.33 1.33 0.56
C GLY A 227 -16.20 2.73 1.17
N GLU A 228 -15.43 3.61 0.54
CA GLU A 228 -15.15 4.97 1.04
C GLU A 228 -15.64 6.08 0.08
N SER A 229 -16.35 5.70 -0.97
CA SER A 229 -16.89 6.60 -1.98
C SER A 229 -18.37 6.92 -1.73
N SER A 230 -18.81 8.11 -2.14
CA SER A 230 -20.23 8.49 -2.17
C SER A 230 -21.04 7.67 -3.19
N LEU A 231 -20.37 7.02 -4.14
CA LEU A 231 -20.98 6.15 -5.15
C LEU A 231 -21.47 4.81 -4.56
N GLY A 232 -21.30 4.60 -3.26
CA GLY A 232 -21.86 3.49 -2.51
C GLY A 232 -20.85 2.40 -2.14
N TRP A 233 -21.34 1.43 -1.35
CA TRP A 233 -20.57 0.29 -0.84
C TRP A 233 -20.35 -0.80 -1.89
N ASP A 234 -21.15 -0.78 -2.97
CA ASP A 234 -21.21 -1.84 -3.96
C ASP A 234 -20.09 -1.81 -5.01
N ALA A 235 -19.21 -0.79 -4.95
CA ALA A 235 -18.06 -0.72 -5.83
C ALA A 235 -17.15 -1.93 -5.57
N GLN A 236 -17.31 -2.98 -6.38
CA GLN A 236 -16.47 -4.16 -6.30
C GLN A 236 -15.02 -3.78 -6.61
N PRO A 237 -14.07 -4.09 -5.72
CA PRO A 237 -12.66 -3.88 -6.02
C PRO A 237 -12.31 -4.76 -7.23
N THR A 238 -11.83 -4.13 -8.30
CA THR A 238 -11.47 -4.81 -9.54
C THR A 238 -10.06 -4.44 -9.95
N PHE A 239 -9.39 -5.38 -10.61
CA PHE A 239 -8.05 -5.16 -11.12
C PHE A 239 -8.01 -4.07 -12.19
N MET A 240 -9.05 -3.96 -13.02
CA MET A 240 -9.10 -2.98 -14.09
C MET A 240 -10.40 -2.18 -14.04
N LEU A 241 -10.27 -0.87 -13.93
CA LEU A 241 -11.37 0.08 -13.86
C LEU A 241 -11.47 0.92 -15.13
N PRO A 242 -12.66 1.46 -15.46
CA PRO A 242 -12.82 2.37 -16.60
C PRO A 242 -11.90 3.58 -16.51
N LYS A 243 -11.46 4.08 -17.67
CA LYS A 243 -10.60 5.26 -17.82
C LYS A 243 -9.22 5.14 -17.16
N THR A 244 -8.86 3.96 -16.66
CA THR A 244 -7.52 3.68 -16.15
C THR A 244 -6.53 3.68 -17.30
N MET A 245 -5.41 4.41 -17.19
CA MET A 245 -4.36 4.54 -18.22
C MET A 245 -4.84 5.14 -19.56
N GLU A 246 -5.95 5.85 -19.60
CA GLU A 246 -6.47 6.53 -20.80
C GLU A 246 -6.02 8.00 -20.93
N GLY A 247 -5.28 8.53 -19.94
CA GLY A 247 -4.74 9.89 -19.94
C GLY A 247 -5.51 10.90 -19.11
N SER A 248 -6.71 10.57 -18.63
CA SER A 248 -7.51 11.48 -17.80
C SER A 248 -6.90 11.72 -16.41
N PHE A 249 -6.30 10.67 -15.83
CA PHE A 249 -5.59 10.81 -14.55
C PHE A 249 -4.35 11.72 -14.69
N GLU A 250 -3.59 11.55 -15.75
CA GLU A 250 -2.40 12.37 -16.01
C GLU A 250 -2.77 13.83 -16.31
N ALA A 251 -3.87 14.04 -17.03
CA ALA A 251 -4.34 15.38 -17.40
C ALA A 251 -4.78 16.19 -16.15
N HIS A 252 -5.42 15.53 -15.17
CA HIS A 252 -5.87 16.19 -13.94
C HIS A 252 -4.76 16.40 -12.90
N PHE A 253 -3.61 15.75 -13.02
CA PHE A 253 -2.56 15.73 -11.99
C PHE A 253 -2.08 17.11 -11.53
N PRO A 254 -2.03 18.18 -12.39
CA PRO A 254 -1.76 19.53 -11.93
C PRO A 254 -2.73 20.06 -10.87
N GLU A 255 -3.98 19.57 -10.82
CA GLU A 255 -4.95 19.91 -9.78
C GLU A 255 -4.52 19.38 -8.42
N VAL A 256 -4.01 18.14 -8.38
CA VAL A 256 -3.44 17.54 -7.16
C VAL A 256 -2.28 18.39 -6.64
N VAL A 257 -1.34 18.76 -7.52
CA VAL A 257 -0.19 19.58 -7.14
C VAL A 257 -0.62 20.93 -6.60
N LYS A 258 -1.57 21.60 -7.28
CA LYS A 258 -2.12 22.89 -6.87
C LYS A 258 -2.84 22.80 -5.51
N PHE A 259 -3.62 21.72 -5.30
CA PHE A 259 -4.30 21.49 -4.03
C PHE A 259 -3.28 21.34 -2.89
N VAL A 260 -2.27 20.50 -3.07
CA VAL A 260 -1.22 20.23 -2.06
C VAL A 260 -0.44 21.51 -1.74
N ASP A 261 -0.02 22.27 -2.76
CA ASP A 261 0.72 23.52 -2.56
C ASP A 261 -0.10 24.59 -1.85
N LYS A 262 -1.43 24.59 -2.04
CA LYS A 262 -2.35 25.52 -1.38
C LYS A 262 -2.59 25.20 0.10
N HIS A 263 -2.68 23.90 0.44
CA HIS A 263 -3.15 23.46 1.76
C HIS A 263 -2.03 22.98 2.68
N TYR A 264 -0.84 22.72 2.15
CA TYR A 264 0.32 22.24 2.91
C TYR A 264 1.52 23.19 2.80
N ARG A 265 2.40 23.17 3.77
CA ARG A 265 3.64 23.96 3.76
C ARG A 265 4.69 23.32 2.85
N THR A 266 4.49 23.46 1.54
CA THR A 266 5.36 22.92 0.52
C THR A 266 6.46 23.90 0.11
N LYS A 267 7.60 23.36 -0.35
CA LYS A 267 8.59 24.08 -1.16
C LYS A 267 8.14 23.99 -2.62
N ALA A 268 7.22 24.90 -3.05
CA ALA A 268 6.48 24.83 -4.31
C ALA A 268 7.34 25.12 -5.57
N ALA A 269 8.42 24.35 -5.80
CA ALA A 269 9.29 24.47 -6.96
C ALA A 269 9.70 23.09 -7.50
N LYS A 270 9.98 22.99 -8.81
CA LYS A 270 10.42 21.76 -9.50
C LYS A 270 11.49 20.99 -8.71
N LYS A 271 12.53 21.68 -8.27
CA LYS A 271 13.67 21.07 -7.53
C LYS A 271 13.28 20.39 -6.20
N HIS A 272 12.08 20.65 -5.72
CA HIS A 272 11.55 20.10 -4.48
C HIS A 272 10.32 19.18 -4.70
N ARG A 273 10.12 18.70 -5.93
CA ARG A 273 9.05 17.73 -6.24
C ARG A 273 9.63 16.47 -6.85
N ALA A 274 9.17 15.35 -6.31
CA ALA A 274 9.43 14.01 -6.81
C ALA A 274 8.11 13.34 -7.19
N ILE A 275 8.15 12.45 -8.19
CA ILE A 275 7.07 11.56 -8.56
C ILE A 275 7.63 10.16 -8.79
N ALA A 276 7.01 9.16 -8.22
CA ALA A 276 7.32 7.77 -8.54
C ALA A 276 6.07 6.89 -8.34
N GLY A 277 6.10 5.71 -8.93
CA GLY A 277 5.03 4.75 -8.75
C GLY A 277 5.37 3.37 -9.27
N LEU A 278 4.58 2.40 -8.84
CA LEU A 278 4.72 1.01 -9.23
C LEU A 278 3.76 0.65 -10.37
N SER A 279 4.20 -0.18 -11.33
CA SER A 279 3.34 -0.76 -12.37
C SER A 279 2.56 0.33 -13.15
N MET A 280 1.24 0.39 -13.02
CA MET A 280 0.38 1.48 -13.50
C MET A 280 0.82 2.85 -12.96
N GLY A 281 1.18 2.94 -11.67
CA GLY A 281 1.70 4.18 -11.09
C GLY A 281 3.04 4.60 -11.70
N GLY A 282 3.85 3.64 -12.14
CA GLY A 282 5.05 3.88 -12.93
C GLY A 282 4.71 4.44 -14.33
N PHE A 283 3.68 3.89 -14.98
CA PHE A 283 3.12 4.45 -16.21
C PHE A 283 2.67 5.90 -16.04
N HIS A 284 1.87 6.16 -15.00
CA HIS A 284 1.42 7.52 -14.68
C HIS A 284 2.61 8.46 -14.41
N SER A 285 3.60 8.00 -13.63
CA SER A 285 4.80 8.80 -13.32
C SER A 285 5.59 9.18 -14.58
N LEU A 286 5.77 8.24 -15.49
CA LEU A 286 6.38 8.46 -16.79
C LEU A 286 5.61 9.50 -17.61
N HIS A 287 4.30 9.28 -17.78
CA HIS A 287 3.49 10.12 -18.65
C HIS A 287 3.23 11.53 -18.08
N ILE A 288 3.04 11.66 -16.76
CA ILE A 288 2.92 12.95 -16.09
C ILE A 288 4.22 13.74 -16.18
N SER A 289 5.37 13.11 -15.84
CA SER A 289 6.64 13.83 -15.78
C SER A 289 7.11 14.34 -17.15
N LYS A 290 6.88 13.58 -18.23
CA LYS A 290 7.20 14.04 -19.58
C LYS A 290 6.20 15.05 -20.13
N GLN A 291 4.94 15.00 -19.71
CA GLN A 291 3.91 15.98 -20.09
C GLN A 291 4.13 17.32 -19.40
N TYR A 292 4.56 17.28 -18.15
CA TYR A 292 4.81 18.47 -17.32
C TYR A 292 6.29 18.54 -16.88
N PRO A 293 7.24 18.78 -17.82
CA PRO A 293 8.68 18.63 -17.57
C PRO A 293 9.27 19.66 -16.59
N ASP A 294 8.53 20.72 -16.29
CA ASP A 294 8.90 21.73 -15.29
C ASP A 294 8.29 21.46 -13.90
N MET A 295 7.56 20.34 -13.74
CA MET A 295 6.86 20.04 -12.49
C MET A 295 7.70 19.21 -11.52
N PHE A 296 8.46 18.23 -12.00
CA PHE A 296 9.21 17.27 -11.20
C PHE A 296 10.69 17.24 -11.55
N ASN A 297 11.53 17.19 -10.51
CA ASN A 297 12.98 17.07 -10.65
C ASN A 297 13.50 15.65 -10.38
N TYR A 298 12.69 14.82 -9.73
CA TYR A 298 12.98 13.43 -9.39
C TYR A 298 11.86 12.55 -9.92
N VAL A 299 12.22 11.54 -10.70
CA VAL A 299 11.27 10.61 -11.32
C VAL A 299 11.69 9.19 -11.02
N GLY A 300 10.78 8.37 -10.50
CA GLY A 300 11.00 6.95 -10.21
C GLY A 300 9.99 6.06 -10.94
N LEU A 301 10.49 5.06 -11.64
CA LEU A 301 9.71 4.06 -12.37
C LEU A 301 9.95 2.70 -11.72
N PHE A 302 8.97 2.21 -10.95
CA PHE A 302 9.07 0.95 -10.21
C PHE A 302 8.29 -0.14 -10.93
N SER A 303 8.96 -1.11 -11.55
CA SER A 303 8.30 -2.13 -12.37
C SER A 303 7.24 -1.49 -13.31
N ALA A 304 7.60 -0.40 -13.97
CA ALA A 304 6.63 0.45 -14.65
C ALA A 304 6.03 -0.21 -15.89
N ALA A 305 4.72 -0.10 -16.07
CA ALA A 305 4.12 -0.24 -17.39
C ALA A 305 4.59 0.97 -18.23
N ILE A 306 5.15 0.72 -19.42
CA ILE A 306 5.78 1.78 -20.23
C ILE A 306 4.86 2.29 -21.33
N MET A 307 4.27 1.37 -22.07
CA MET A 307 3.51 1.72 -23.27
C MET A 307 2.02 1.89 -22.98
N PRO A 308 1.39 2.93 -23.55
CA PRO A 308 -0.05 3.05 -23.50
C PRO A 308 -0.71 1.88 -24.27
N GLY A 309 -1.95 1.58 -23.95
CA GLY A 309 -2.74 0.60 -24.68
C GLY A 309 -2.83 0.94 -26.19
N LYS A 310 -2.99 -0.06 -27.02
CA LYS A 310 -3.01 0.09 -28.50
C LYS A 310 -4.02 1.13 -29.01
N ASN A 311 -5.09 1.37 -28.26
CA ASN A 311 -6.16 2.31 -28.60
C ASN A 311 -6.06 3.65 -27.83
N ALA A 312 -4.93 3.93 -27.20
CA ALA A 312 -4.76 5.18 -26.45
C ALA A 312 -4.72 6.38 -27.39
N THR A 313 -5.75 7.22 -27.33
CA THR A 313 -5.91 8.42 -28.17
C THR A 313 -5.53 9.72 -27.46
N SER A 314 -5.33 9.68 -26.14
CA SER A 314 -5.01 10.88 -25.36
C SER A 314 -3.73 11.56 -25.86
N PRO A 315 -3.75 12.91 -26.03
CA PRO A 315 -2.55 13.70 -26.34
C PRO A 315 -1.42 13.52 -25.30
N ILE A 316 -1.74 13.14 -24.08
CA ILE A 316 -0.77 12.83 -23.01
C ILE A 316 0.19 11.71 -23.45
N HIS A 317 -0.33 10.70 -24.16
CA HIS A 317 0.40 9.52 -24.57
C HIS A 317 1.11 9.67 -25.93
N GLN A 318 0.71 10.68 -26.70
CA GLN A 318 1.30 10.91 -28.01
C GLN A 318 2.70 11.56 -27.92
N ASP A 319 3.46 11.49 -29.01
CA ASP A 319 4.76 12.16 -29.16
C ASP A 319 5.79 11.80 -28.06
N MET A 320 5.85 10.53 -27.69
CA MET A 320 6.68 10.02 -26.58
C MET A 320 8.12 10.55 -26.65
N GLU A 321 8.82 10.32 -27.78
CA GLU A 321 10.22 10.72 -27.92
C GLU A 321 10.42 12.24 -27.88
N LYS A 322 9.51 13.00 -28.51
CA LYS A 322 9.57 14.46 -28.48
C LYS A 322 9.40 15.01 -27.07
N LYS A 323 8.45 14.47 -26.30
CA LYS A 323 8.20 14.89 -24.92
C LYS A 323 9.36 14.50 -23.99
N LEU A 324 9.94 13.29 -24.18
CA LEU A 324 11.15 12.89 -23.46
C LEU A 324 12.33 13.83 -23.76
N ALA A 325 12.54 14.22 -25.01
CA ALA A 325 13.58 15.16 -25.36
C ALA A 325 13.43 16.49 -24.62
N VAL A 326 12.20 17.02 -24.50
CA VAL A 326 11.93 18.23 -23.71
C VAL A 326 12.21 18.00 -22.23
N GLN A 327 11.77 16.86 -21.66
CA GLN A 327 11.98 16.52 -20.25
C GLN A 327 13.46 16.43 -19.91
N PHE A 328 14.27 15.72 -20.72
CA PHE A 328 15.69 15.56 -20.46
C PHE A 328 16.50 16.84 -20.73
N ALA A 329 16.04 17.69 -21.67
CA ALA A 329 16.59 19.04 -21.81
C ALA A 329 16.41 19.92 -20.57
N LYS A 330 15.37 19.65 -19.74
CA LYS A 330 15.15 20.32 -18.45
C LYS A 330 15.95 19.69 -17.29
N LYS A 331 16.81 18.71 -17.57
CA LYS A 331 17.78 18.08 -16.67
C LYS A 331 17.15 17.68 -15.32
N PRO A 332 16.31 16.65 -15.27
CA PRO A 332 15.87 16.11 -13.98
C PRO A 332 17.09 15.71 -13.14
N ALA A 333 17.07 15.98 -11.84
CA ALA A 333 18.17 15.64 -10.93
C ALA A 333 18.29 14.11 -10.76
N LEU A 334 17.17 13.39 -10.87
CA LEU A 334 17.15 11.94 -10.82
C LEU A 334 16.07 11.40 -11.75
N TYR A 335 16.46 10.48 -12.61
CA TYR A 335 15.56 9.61 -13.35
C TYR A 335 15.95 8.17 -13.02
N TRP A 336 15.10 7.48 -12.24
CA TRP A 336 15.44 6.20 -11.63
C TRP A 336 14.48 5.09 -12.10
N ILE A 337 15.03 3.96 -12.52
CA ILE A 337 14.27 2.83 -13.03
C ILE A 337 14.63 1.60 -12.20
N ALA A 338 13.62 0.91 -11.66
CA ALA A 338 13.81 -0.31 -10.90
C ALA A 338 12.87 -1.42 -11.39
N ILE A 339 13.39 -2.64 -11.50
CA ILE A 339 12.62 -3.79 -11.92
C ILE A 339 13.27 -5.10 -11.44
N GLY A 340 12.44 -6.13 -11.16
CA GLY A 340 12.91 -7.46 -10.85
C GLY A 340 13.15 -8.29 -12.11
N LYS A 341 14.15 -9.18 -12.09
CA LYS A 341 14.55 -10.02 -13.24
C LYS A 341 13.42 -10.92 -13.76
N THR A 342 12.52 -11.35 -12.87
CA THR A 342 11.39 -12.22 -13.22
C THR A 342 10.07 -11.48 -13.38
N ASP A 343 10.10 -10.13 -13.39
CA ASP A 343 8.94 -9.29 -13.62
C ASP A 343 8.44 -9.41 -15.07
N PHE A 344 7.15 -9.61 -15.26
CA PHE A 344 6.57 -9.75 -16.62
C PHE A 344 6.71 -8.46 -17.47
N LEU A 345 6.98 -7.31 -16.85
CA LEU A 345 7.26 -6.05 -17.52
C LEU A 345 8.76 -5.84 -17.82
N TYR A 346 9.62 -6.81 -17.48
CA TYR A 346 11.08 -6.69 -17.62
C TYR A 346 11.49 -6.31 -19.03
N LYS A 347 10.97 -7.02 -20.03
CA LYS A 347 11.30 -6.78 -21.45
C LYS A 347 10.91 -5.36 -21.90
N ALA A 348 9.72 -4.89 -21.51
CA ALA A 348 9.27 -3.53 -21.87
C ALA A 348 10.15 -2.44 -21.22
N ASN A 349 10.58 -2.66 -19.97
CA ASN A 349 11.52 -1.76 -19.30
C ASN A 349 12.92 -1.81 -19.89
N GLU A 350 13.39 -2.97 -20.35
CA GLU A 350 14.65 -3.11 -21.07
C GLU A 350 14.63 -2.34 -22.40
N GLU A 351 13.56 -2.48 -23.18
CA GLU A 351 13.39 -1.74 -24.43
C GLU A 351 13.34 -0.22 -24.20
N TYR A 352 12.68 0.20 -23.11
CA TYR A 352 12.67 1.60 -22.73
C TYR A 352 14.06 2.13 -22.33
N ARG A 353 14.84 1.36 -21.57
CA ARG A 353 16.23 1.73 -21.23
C ARG A 353 17.10 1.83 -22.49
N LYS A 354 16.97 0.90 -23.44
CA LYS A 354 17.66 0.97 -24.75
C LYS A 354 17.31 2.25 -25.51
N LEU A 355 16.05 2.73 -25.44
CA LEU A 355 15.67 4.02 -26.02
C LEU A 355 16.39 5.18 -25.33
N LEU A 356 16.46 5.19 -24.00
CA LEU A 356 17.16 6.24 -23.26
C LEU A 356 18.66 6.24 -23.56
N ASP A 357 19.29 5.06 -23.63
CA ASP A 357 20.70 4.87 -23.97
C ASP A 357 21.01 5.41 -25.39
N ALA A 358 20.17 5.06 -26.37
CA ALA A 358 20.32 5.53 -27.74
C ALA A 358 20.21 7.06 -27.91
N LYS A 359 19.53 7.71 -26.96
CA LYS A 359 19.39 9.18 -26.91
C LYS A 359 20.38 9.85 -25.94
N ASN A 360 21.24 9.08 -25.28
CA ASN A 360 22.14 9.54 -24.22
C ASN A 360 21.41 10.28 -23.07
N TYR A 361 20.22 9.82 -22.71
CA TYR A 361 19.47 10.36 -21.58
C TYR A 361 19.95 9.72 -20.26
N PRO A 362 20.38 10.50 -19.27
CA PRO A 362 20.92 9.95 -18.03
C PRO A 362 19.80 9.37 -17.15
N TYR A 363 20.03 8.17 -16.63
CA TYR A 363 19.18 7.53 -15.62
C TYR A 363 20.00 6.63 -14.70
N GLU A 364 19.50 6.38 -13.50
CA GLU A 364 20.00 5.33 -12.61
C GLU A 364 19.14 4.08 -12.75
N TYR A 365 19.76 2.91 -12.70
CA TYR A 365 19.08 1.63 -12.83
C TYR A 365 19.33 0.75 -11.62
N PHE A 366 18.27 0.13 -11.10
CA PHE A 366 18.30 -0.84 -10.03
C PHE A 366 17.58 -2.12 -10.45
N GLU A 367 18.21 -3.28 -10.21
CA GLU A 367 17.66 -4.58 -10.54
C GLU A 367 17.80 -5.53 -9.35
N ASN A 368 16.78 -6.36 -9.11
CA ASN A 368 16.81 -7.44 -8.14
C ASN A 368 16.20 -8.73 -8.70
N GLU A 369 16.19 -9.82 -7.92
CA GLU A 369 15.86 -11.16 -8.42
C GLU A 369 14.36 -11.42 -8.60
N ASP A 370 13.51 -10.85 -7.73
CA ASP A 370 12.08 -11.17 -7.69
C ASP A 370 11.27 -10.54 -8.84
N GLY A 371 9.97 -10.85 -8.89
CA GLY A 371 9.03 -10.41 -9.93
C GLY A 371 8.20 -9.19 -9.54
N HIS A 372 6.97 -9.14 -10.05
CA HIS A 372 6.01 -8.05 -9.92
C HIS A 372 5.25 -8.12 -8.60
N ILE A 373 5.91 -7.85 -7.46
CA ILE A 373 5.41 -8.08 -6.11
C ILE A 373 5.73 -6.95 -5.13
N TRP A 374 4.93 -6.81 -4.07
CA TRP A 374 5.09 -5.76 -3.05
C TRP A 374 6.43 -5.79 -2.34
N LYS A 375 7.05 -6.96 -2.15
CA LYS A 375 8.42 -7.08 -1.64
C LYS A 375 9.39 -6.20 -2.42
N ASN A 376 9.37 -6.29 -3.76
CA ASN A 376 10.22 -5.48 -4.62
C ASN A 376 9.91 -3.99 -4.50
N TRP A 377 8.63 -3.61 -4.46
CA TRP A 377 8.26 -2.20 -4.39
C TRP A 377 8.60 -1.56 -3.05
N ARG A 378 8.55 -2.30 -1.93
CA ARG A 378 9.10 -1.84 -0.64
C ARG A 378 10.62 -1.62 -0.73
N ILE A 379 11.33 -2.53 -1.40
CA ILE A 379 12.78 -2.38 -1.67
C ILE A 379 13.02 -1.11 -2.49
N TYR A 380 12.29 -0.92 -3.58
CA TYR A 380 12.47 0.25 -4.45
C TYR A 380 12.17 1.56 -3.73
N LEU A 381 11.13 1.61 -2.91
CA LEU A 381 10.85 2.78 -2.09
C LEU A 381 12.01 3.07 -1.11
N SER A 382 12.51 2.03 -0.43
CA SER A 382 13.63 2.15 0.51
C SER A 382 14.93 2.60 -0.13
N GLU A 383 15.14 2.26 -1.41
CA GLU A 383 16.30 2.70 -2.20
C GLU A 383 16.11 4.09 -2.80
N PHE A 384 14.91 4.42 -3.26
CA PHE A 384 14.63 5.68 -3.94
C PHE A 384 14.56 6.88 -2.99
N VAL A 385 13.87 6.74 -1.85
CA VAL A 385 13.67 7.84 -0.88
C VAL A 385 14.99 8.47 -0.41
N PRO A 386 16.05 7.71 -0.10
CA PRO A 386 17.34 8.28 0.28
C PRO A 386 18.04 9.13 -0.80
N ARG A 387 17.61 9.05 -2.05
CA ARG A 387 18.16 9.80 -3.18
C ARG A 387 17.47 11.14 -3.42
N LEU A 388 16.34 11.38 -2.74
CA LEU A 388 15.51 12.54 -2.99
C LEU A 388 16.01 13.78 -2.27
N PHE A 389 15.92 14.94 -2.93
CA PHE A 389 16.07 16.29 -2.38
C PHE A 389 17.45 16.62 -1.78
N LYS A 390 18.48 15.91 -2.20
CA LYS A 390 19.88 16.16 -1.85
C LYS A 390 20.48 17.32 -2.65
#